data_be9a6e5da7a04b06b5c0b3ac12738e71
#
_entry.id   be9a6e5da7a04b06b5c0b3ac12738e71
#
_cell.length_a   1.000
_cell.length_b   1.000
_cell.length_c   1.000
_cell.angle_alpha   90.00
_cell.angle_beta   90.00
_cell.angle_gamma   90.00
#
_symmetry.space_group_name_H-M   'P 1'
#
loop_
_entity.id
_entity.type
_entity.pdbx_description
1 polymer ?
#
loop_
_entity_poly.entity_id
_entity_poly.type
_entity_poly.pdbx_seq_one_letter_code
_entity_poly.pdbx_strand_id
1 'polypeptide(L)'
;GRDAYEALAHTGNGQACDMVIDRAVLVAIDNAGKKSESQLLQRYAQLTVDSANIKAAVRCCMMGKSREFIERAVAPAGTLNTKALMDAAASSLQDIYSYLEHTAYAGAVEALKISVAAFERWCDNKMIELIRPQRHHYFSIEPLAAFILGRENEIRMVRLILTAKINNLDAGMLRERLRETYV
;
A
#
# COMPACT_ATOMS: atom_id res chain seq x y z
N GLY A 1 17.22 -7.29 9.82
CA GLY A 1 17.67 -6.86 11.13
C GLY A 1 19.00 -6.15 11.12
N ARG A 2 20.06 -6.80 10.60
CA ARG A 2 21.43 -6.25 10.62
C ARG A 2 21.56 -4.93 9.86
N ASP A 3 21.08 -4.88 8.62
CA ASP A 3 21.16 -3.69 7.77
C ASP A 3 20.41 -2.49 8.36
N ALA A 4 19.29 -2.73 9.03
CA ALA A 4 18.53 -1.70 9.72
C ALA A 4 19.28 -1.15 10.95
N TYR A 5 19.95 -2.03 11.70
CA TYR A 5 20.83 -1.63 12.81
C TYR A 5 22.02 -0.82 12.30
N GLU A 6 22.66 -1.26 11.23
CA GLU A 6 23.77 -0.55 10.59
C GLU A 6 23.32 0.83 10.09
N ALA A 7 22.16 0.92 9.45
CA ALA A 7 21.58 2.20 9.01
C ALA A 7 21.37 3.16 10.19
N LEU A 8 20.83 2.66 11.31
CA LEU A 8 20.63 3.47 12.52
C LEU A 8 21.96 3.89 13.16
N ALA A 9 22.92 2.94 13.29
CA ALA A 9 24.21 3.19 13.93
C ALA A 9 25.09 4.19 13.15
N HIS A 10 25.04 4.14 11.80
CA HIS A 10 25.81 5.04 10.95
C HIS A 10 25.18 6.41 10.75
N THR A 11 23.85 6.51 10.74
CA THR A 11 23.17 7.78 10.43
C THR A 11 22.58 8.47 11.64
N GLY A 12 22.37 7.76 12.75
CA GLY A 12 21.58 8.23 13.89
C GLY A 12 20.11 8.56 13.54
N ASN A 13 19.68 8.21 12.32
CA ASN A 13 18.37 8.58 11.76
C ASN A 13 17.41 7.38 11.78
N GLY A 14 16.40 7.42 12.67
CA GLY A 14 15.38 6.40 12.77
C GLY A 14 14.61 6.19 11.46
N GLN A 15 14.36 7.26 10.69
CA GLN A 15 13.69 7.18 9.38
C GLN A 15 14.46 6.30 8.38
N ALA A 16 15.81 6.37 8.38
CA ALA A 16 16.60 5.52 7.51
C ALA A 16 16.49 4.04 7.90
N CYS A 17 16.43 3.76 9.19
CA CYS A 17 16.21 2.40 9.71
C CYS A 17 14.82 1.88 9.29
N ASP A 18 13.77 2.67 9.50
CA ASP A 18 12.38 2.30 9.14
C ASP A 18 12.28 2.00 7.64
N MET A 19 12.88 2.81 6.77
CA MET A 19 12.88 2.59 5.32
C MET A 19 13.53 1.25 4.93
N VAL A 20 14.62 0.85 5.59
CA VAL A 20 15.28 -0.45 5.34
C VAL A 20 14.37 -1.60 5.75
N ILE A 21 13.70 -1.48 6.90
CA ILE A 21 12.76 -2.49 7.41
C ILE A 21 11.55 -2.60 6.48
N ASP A 22 10.90 -1.49 6.15
CA ASP A 22 9.72 -1.46 5.29
C ASP A 22 10.00 -2.07 3.92
N ARG A 23 11.13 -1.70 3.32
CA ARG A 23 11.57 -2.25 2.04
C ARG A 23 11.80 -3.77 2.12
N ALA A 24 12.45 -4.25 3.16
CA ALA A 24 12.68 -5.68 3.37
C ALA A 24 11.37 -6.46 3.56
N VAL A 25 10.41 -5.87 4.30
CA VAL A 25 9.08 -6.45 4.50
C VAL A 25 8.31 -6.53 3.17
N LEU A 26 8.32 -5.48 2.36
CA LEU A 26 7.63 -5.47 1.06
C LEU A 26 8.22 -6.51 0.09
N VAL A 27 9.55 -6.65 0.06
CA VAL A 27 10.22 -7.71 -0.73
C VAL A 27 9.85 -9.10 -0.22
N ALA A 28 9.74 -9.29 1.10
CA ALA A 28 9.33 -10.56 1.69
C ALA A 28 7.87 -10.90 1.34
N ILE A 29 6.96 -9.93 1.37
CA ILE A 29 5.55 -10.09 0.97
C ILE A 29 5.45 -10.49 -0.51
N ASP A 30 6.17 -9.80 -1.40
CA ASP A 30 6.20 -10.09 -2.83
C ASP A 30 6.70 -11.53 -3.10
N ASN A 31 7.80 -11.91 -2.45
CA ASN A 31 8.36 -13.25 -2.58
C ASN A 31 7.41 -14.34 -2.03
N ALA A 32 6.72 -14.08 -0.93
CA ALA A 32 5.72 -15.00 -0.38
C ALA A 32 4.53 -15.13 -1.33
N GLY A 33 4.04 -14.02 -1.88
CA GLY A 33 2.99 -14.02 -2.90
C GLY A 33 3.38 -14.86 -4.13
N LYS A 34 4.57 -14.62 -4.70
CA LYS A 34 5.07 -15.35 -5.86
C LYS A 34 5.22 -16.87 -5.65
N LYS A 35 5.49 -17.28 -4.40
CA LYS A 35 5.59 -18.71 -4.03
C LYS A 35 4.24 -19.34 -3.69
N SER A 36 3.20 -18.56 -3.52
CA SER A 36 1.88 -19.06 -3.19
C SER A 36 1.23 -19.70 -4.40
N GLU A 37 0.55 -20.83 -4.21
CA GLU A 37 -0.31 -21.46 -5.23
C GLU A 37 -1.68 -20.76 -5.32
N SER A 38 -2.06 -19.97 -4.31
CA SER A 38 -3.31 -19.22 -4.27
C SER A 38 -3.22 -17.93 -5.09
N GLN A 39 -4.08 -17.81 -6.11
CA GLN A 39 -4.19 -16.58 -6.90
C GLN A 39 -4.62 -15.37 -6.04
N LEU A 40 -5.46 -15.61 -5.04
CA LEU A 40 -5.85 -14.57 -4.08
C LEU A 40 -4.64 -14.01 -3.35
N LEU A 41 -3.79 -14.87 -2.78
CA LEU A 41 -2.61 -14.44 -2.03
C LEU A 41 -1.58 -13.76 -2.92
N GLN A 42 -1.41 -14.23 -4.16
CA GLN A 42 -0.55 -13.56 -5.15
C GLN A 42 -1.02 -12.12 -5.41
N ARG A 43 -2.33 -11.94 -5.70
CA ARG A 43 -2.91 -10.61 -5.97
C ARG A 43 -2.91 -9.72 -4.73
N TYR A 44 -3.14 -10.30 -3.56
CA TYR A 44 -3.02 -9.58 -2.29
C TYR A 44 -1.62 -9.01 -2.09
N ALA A 45 -0.60 -9.83 -2.28
CA ALA A 45 0.79 -9.40 -2.18
C ALA A 45 1.13 -8.30 -3.19
N GLN A 46 0.72 -8.45 -4.45
CA GLN A 46 0.93 -7.46 -5.51
C GLN A 46 0.28 -6.11 -5.13
N LEU A 47 -1.01 -6.11 -4.78
CA LEU A 47 -1.72 -4.88 -4.40
C LEU A 47 -1.09 -4.21 -3.17
N THR A 48 -0.67 -5.01 -2.18
CA THR A 48 -0.01 -4.50 -0.96
C THR A 48 1.31 -3.80 -1.30
N VAL A 49 2.15 -4.44 -2.09
CA VAL A 49 3.48 -3.90 -2.45
C VAL A 49 3.36 -2.70 -3.36
N ASP A 50 2.56 -2.79 -4.42
CA ASP A 50 2.40 -1.70 -5.38
C ASP A 50 1.77 -0.46 -4.73
N SER A 51 0.75 -0.65 -3.88
CA SER A 51 0.15 0.48 -3.15
C SER A 51 1.13 1.17 -2.19
N ALA A 52 2.01 0.40 -1.54
CA ALA A 52 3.06 0.95 -0.70
C ALA A 52 4.08 1.75 -1.53
N ASN A 53 4.51 1.22 -2.67
CA ASN A 53 5.43 1.89 -3.58
C ASN A 53 4.84 3.19 -4.15
N ILE A 54 3.57 3.18 -4.58
CA ILE A 54 2.88 4.39 -5.06
C ILE A 54 2.82 5.45 -3.94
N LYS A 55 2.43 5.06 -2.72
CA LYS A 55 2.40 6.00 -1.58
C LYS A 55 3.76 6.59 -1.26
N ALA A 56 4.81 5.75 -1.26
CA ALA A 56 6.18 6.21 -1.04
C ALA A 56 6.60 7.21 -2.12
N ALA A 57 6.36 6.90 -3.39
CA ALA A 57 6.67 7.78 -4.53
C ALA A 57 5.96 9.13 -4.44
N VAL A 58 4.64 9.12 -4.19
CA VAL A 58 3.82 10.34 -4.06
C VAL A 58 4.30 11.19 -2.88
N ARG A 59 4.52 10.59 -1.71
CA ARG A 59 5.01 11.31 -0.53
C ARG A 59 6.39 11.92 -0.76
N CYS A 60 7.31 11.17 -1.36
CA CYS A 60 8.63 11.67 -1.70
C CYS A 60 8.57 12.85 -2.67
N CYS A 61 7.74 12.75 -3.72
CA CYS A 61 7.52 13.84 -4.68
C CYS A 61 6.96 15.09 -3.99
N MET A 62 5.91 14.94 -3.18
CA MET A 62 5.30 16.05 -2.43
C MET A 62 6.29 16.74 -1.47
N MET A 63 7.25 15.99 -0.93
CA MET A 63 8.28 16.49 -0.02
C MET A 63 9.54 16.99 -0.74
N GLY A 64 9.58 16.97 -2.07
CA GLY A 64 10.75 17.38 -2.85
C GLY A 64 12.01 16.57 -2.56
N LYS A 65 11.87 15.26 -2.30
CA LYS A 65 13.00 14.39 -1.99
C LYS A 65 13.86 14.10 -3.22
N SER A 66 15.18 13.92 -2.99
CA SER A 66 16.11 13.60 -4.08
C SER A 66 15.82 12.21 -4.68
N ARG A 67 16.31 12.00 -5.91
CA ARG A 67 16.19 10.72 -6.62
C ARG A 67 16.75 9.55 -5.80
N GLU A 68 17.90 9.76 -5.14
CA GLU A 68 18.56 8.75 -4.30
C GLU A 68 17.72 8.42 -3.06
N PHE A 69 17.00 9.41 -2.51
CA PHE A 69 16.07 9.15 -1.40
C PHE A 69 14.88 8.31 -1.86
N ILE A 70 14.29 8.64 -3.02
CA ILE A 70 13.16 7.91 -3.62
C ILE A 70 13.57 6.44 -3.88
N GLU A 71 14.78 6.22 -4.39
CA GLU A 71 15.31 4.88 -4.66
C GLU A 71 15.44 4.02 -3.39
N ARG A 72 15.75 4.64 -2.25
CA ARG A 72 15.76 3.96 -0.96
C ARG A 72 14.36 3.70 -0.40
N ALA A 73 13.39 4.58 -0.68
CA ALA A 73 12.03 4.50 -0.19
C ALA A 73 11.16 3.50 -0.96
N VAL A 74 11.39 3.33 -2.26
CA VAL A 74 10.62 2.42 -3.13
C VAL A 74 11.24 1.02 -3.09
N ALA A 75 10.41 0.00 -2.80
CA ALA A 75 10.87 -1.39 -2.78
C ALA A 75 11.01 -1.93 -4.23
N PRO A 76 12.09 -2.70 -4.55
CA PRO A 76 12.27 -3.32 -5.86
C PRO A 76 11.41 -4.59 -5.99
N ALA A 77 10.10 -4.44 -5.86
CA ALA A 77 9.13 -5.53 -5.78
C ALA A 77 7.77 -5.05 -6.30
N GLY A 78 6.84 -5.99 -6.49
CA GLY A 78 5.51 -5.71 -7.02
C GLY A 78 5.43 -5.92 -8.52
N THR A 79 4.38 -5.36 -9.14
CA THR A 79 4.10 -5.48 -10.58
C THR A 79 4.47 -4.22 -11.37
N LEU A 80 4.61 -3.09 -10.69
CA LEU A 80 4.96 -1.82 -11.31
C LEU A 80 6.43 -1.78 -11.74
N ASN A 81 6.70 -1.08 -12.84
CA ASN A 81 8.08 -0.74 -13.19
C ASN A 81 8.59 0.31 -12.19
N THR A 82 9.30 -0.15 -11.17
CA THR A 82 9.78 0.70 -10.07
C THR A 82 10.73 1.79 -10.55
N LYS A 83 11.54 1.53 -11.60
CA LYS A 83 12.42 2.55 -12.19
C LYS A 83 11.59 3.70 -12.80
N ALA A 84 10.60 3.38 -13.62
CA ALA A 84 9.72 4.39 -14.22
C ALA A 84 8.93 5.16 -13.16
N LEU A 85 8.44 4.48 -12.11
CA LEU A 85 7.76 5.12 -10.98
C LEU A 85 8.69 6.09 -10.23
N MET A 86 9.94 5.70 -10.00
CA MET A 86 10.94 6.54 -9.33
C MET A 86 11.34 7.75 -10.18
N ASP A 87 11.48 7.56 -11.49
CA ASP A 87 11.79 8.65 -12.42
C ASP A 87 10.63 9.66 -12.47
N ALA A 88 9.38 9.20 -12.54
CA ALA A 88 8.19 10.03 -12.45
C ALA A 88 8.12 10.80 -11.12
N ALA A 89 8.40 10.12 -10.00
CA ALA A 89 8.37 10.74 -8.67
C ALA A 89 9.47 11.80 -8.45
N ALA A 90 10.60 11.66 -9.13
CA ALA A 90 11.67 12.66 -9.10
C ALA A 90 11.34 13.89 -9.98
N SER A 91 10.39 13.77 -10.90
CA SER A 91 9.98 14.84 -11.81
C SER A 91 8.79 15.62 -11.25
N SER A 92 7.58 15.01 -11.25
CA SER A 92 6.37 15.68 -10.77
C SER A 92 5.26 14.71 -10.38
N LEU A 93 4.25 15.22 -9.64
CA LEU A 93 3.03 14.46 -9.36
C LEU A 93 2.27 14.13 -10.65
N GLN A 94 2.27 15.04 -11.63
CA GLN A 94 1.60 14.80 -12.91
C GLN A 94 2.23 13.64 -13.67
N ASP A 95 3.56 13.49 -13.61
CA ASP A 95 4.25 12.38 -14.25
C ASP A 95 3.94 11.04 -13.56
N ILE A 96 3.75 11.05 -12.21
CA ILE A 96 3.26 9.87 -11.49
C ILE A 96 1.85 9.50 -11.98
N TYR A 97 0.94 10.47 -12.12
CA TYR A 97 -0.42 10.22 -12.61
C TYR A 97 -0.40 9.65 -14.04
N SER A 98 0.34 10.29 -14.94
CA SER A 98 0.48 9.83 -16.33
C SER A 98 1.08 8.43 -16.41
N TYR A 99 2.06 8.10 -15.57
CA TYR A 99 2.61 6.75 -15.48
C TYR A 99 1.53 5.74 -15.02
N LEU A 100 0.78 6.07 -13.98
CA LEU A 100 -0.23 5.17 -13.40
C LEU A 100 -1.42 4.94 -14.33
N GLU A 101 -1.80 5.91 -15.16
CA GLU A 101 -2.87 5.79 -16.18
C GLU A 101 -2.64 4.65 -17.17
N HIS A 102 -1.38 4.23 -17.37
CA HIS A 102 -1.00 3.10 -18.23
C HIS A 102 -0.76 1.79 -17.47
N THR A 103 -1.21 1.70 -16.22
CA THR A 103 -1.04 0.53 -15.36
C THR A 103 -2.39 0.00 -14.86
N ALA A 104 -2.37 -1.10 -14.10
CA ALA A 104 -3.54 -1.61 -13.40
C ALA A 104 -4.12 -0.63 -12.36
N TYR A 105 -3.40 0.46 -12.07
CA TYR A 105 -3.77 1.49 -11.09
C TYR A 105 -4.38 2.75 -11.74
N ALA A 106 -4.72 2.73 -13.02
CA ALA A 106 -5.36 3.86 -13.71
C ALA A 106 -6.60 4.39 -12.96
N GLY A 107 -7.45 3.48 -12.45
CA GLY A 107 -8.63 3.86 -11.65
C GLY A 107 -8.32 4.50 -10.28
N ALA A 108 -7.07 4.43 -9.82
CA ALA A 108 -6.65 5.07 -8.57
C ALA A 108 -6.22 6.54 -8.74
N VAL A 109 -5.97 6.98 -9.97
CA VAL A 109 -5.40 8.31 -10.25
C VAL A 109 -6.32 9.42 -9.73
N GLU A 110 -7.63 9.33 -9.95
CA GLU A 110 -8.58 10.32 -9.44
C GLU A 110 -8.59 10.37 -7.89
N ALA A 111 -8.49 9.23 -7.23
CA ALA A 111 -8.35 9.19 -5.78
C ALA A 111 -7.04 9.82 -5.29
N LEU A 112 -5.93 9.60 -6.02
CA LEU A 112 -4.64 10.23 -5.71
C LEU A 112 -4.66 11.75 -5.87
N LYS A 113 -5.36 12.27 -6.87
CA LYS A 113 -5.55 13.72 -7.07
C LYS A 113 -6.28 14.38 -5.89
N ILE A 114 -7.19 13.64 -5.24
CA ILE A 114 -7.90 14.14 -4.05
C ILE A 114 -6.96 14.12 -2.84
N SER A 115 -6.43 12.96 -2.47
CA SER A 115 -5.50 12.81 -1.35
C SER A 115 -4.90 11.40 -1.29
N VAL A 116 -3.78 11.26 -0.54
CA VAL A 116 -3.21 9.95 -0.21
C VAL A 116 -4.20 9.08 0.58
N ALA A 117 -5.03 9.69 1.45
CA ALA A 117 -6.06 8.96 2.20
C ALA A 117 -7.18 8.42 1.29
N ALA A 118 -7.58 9.18 0.27
CA ALA A 118 -8.54 8.71 -0.73
C ALA A 118 -7.97 7.53 -1.55
N PHE A 119 -6.68 7.59 -1.89
CA PHE A 119 -5.97 6.48 -2.53
C PHE A 119 -5.92 5.23 -1.62
N GLU A 120 -5.62 5.40 -0.33
CA GLU A 120 -5.63 4.28 0.62
C GLU A 120 -7.01 3.62 0.69
N ARG A 121 -8.08 4.43 0.74
CA ARG A 121 -9.45 3.92 0.68
C ARG A 121 -9.72 3.15 -0.62
N TRP A 122 -9.26 3.67 -1.75
CA TRP A 122 -9.40 2.99 -3.04
C TRP A 122 -8.69 1.61 -3.03
N CYS A 123 -7.47 1.53 -2.51
CA CYS A 123 -6.73 0.27 -2.38
C CYS A 123 -7.44 -0.73 -1.47
N ASP A 124 -7.94 -0.28 -0.32
CA ASP A 124 -8.67 -1.15 0.61
C ASP A 124 -9.98 -1.65 0.01
N ASN A 125 -10.71 -0.81 -0.74
CA ASN A 125 -11.92 -1.24 -1.46
C ASN A 125 -11.57 -2.26 -2.57
N LYS A 126 -10.47 -2.06 -3.30
CA LYS A 126 -9.96 -3.04 -4.26
C LYS A 126 -9.63 -4.38 -3.61
N MET A 127 -9.12 -4.35 -2.39
CA MET A 127 -8.89 -5.55 -1.59
C MET A 127 -10.21 -6.26 -1.27
N ILE A 128 -11.24 -5.53 -0.86
CA ILE A 128 -12.56 -6.09 -0.58
C ILE A 128 -13.19 -6.68 -1.85
N GLU A 129 -13.08 -6.00 -3.00
CA GLU A 129 -13.52 -6.53 -4.30
C GLU A 129 -12.82 -7.86 -4.63
N LEU A 130 -11.54 -7.98 -4.30
CA LEU A 130 -10.74 -9.16 -4.56
C LEU A 130 -11.14 -10.37 -3.68
N ILE A 131 -11.42 -10.12 -2.39
CA ILE A 131 -11.70 -11.19 -1.43
C ILE A 131 -13.17 -11.61 -1.40
N ARG A 132 -14.11 -10.72 -1.71
CA ARG A 132 -15.56 -10.98 -1.62
C ARG A 132 -16.03 -12.18 -2.44
N PRO A 133 -15.56 -12.44 -3.69
CA PRO A 133 -15.96 -13.61 -4.46
C PRO A 133 -15.44 -14.93 -3.92
N GLN A 134 -14.35 -14.90 -3.15
CA GLN A 134 -13.62 -16.11 -2.74
C GLN A 134 -14.41 -16.99 -1.76
N ARG A 135 -15.41 -16.45 -1.08
CA ARG A 135 -16.30 -17.19 -0.15
C ARG A 135 -17.04 -18.37 -0.79
N HIS A 136 -17.08 -18.42 -2.12
CA HIS A 136 -17.75 -19.49 -2.87
C HIS A 136 -16.81 -20.58 -3.43
N HIS A 137 -15.51 -20.49 -3.16
CA HIS A 137 -14.49 -21.45 -3.61
C HIS A 137 -14.26 -22.56 -2.57
N TYR A 138 -15.28 -23.35 -2.27
CA TYR A 138 -15.37 -24.25 -1.11
C TYR A 138 -14.25 -25.29 -0.94
N PHE A 139 -13.50 -25.64 -1.99
CA PHE A 139 -12.46 -26.67 -1.96
C PHE A 139 -11.04 -26.10 -2.06
N SER A 140 -10.83 -24.87 -1.61
CA SER A 140 -9.56 -24.19 -1.68
C SER A 140 -9.25 -23.43 -0.38
N ILE A 141 -8.05 -22.86 -0.26
CA ILE A 141 -7.64 -22.04 0.87
C ILE A 141 -8.24 -20.61 0.80
N GLU A 142 -8.73 -20.20 -0.38
CA GLU A 142 -9.20 -18.84 -0.63
C GLU A 142 -10.28 -18.36 0.34
N PRO A 143 -11.32 -19.14 0.69
CA PRO A 143 -12.34 -18.66 1.65
C PRO A 143 -11.76 -18.35 3.03
N LEU A 144 -10.81 -19.16 3.51
CA LEU A 144 -10.14 -18.93 4.78
C LEU A 144 -9.27 -17.68 4.73
N ALA A 145 -8.47 -17.53 3.68
CA ALA A 145 -7.64 -16.35 3.46
C ALA A 145 -8.51 -15.09 3.33
N ALA A 146 -9.59 -15.14 2.54
CA ALA A 146 -10.53 -14.04 2.38
C ALA A 146 -11.20 -13.64 3.70
N PHE A 147 -11.57 -14.61 4.54
CA PHE A 147 -12.12 -14.35 5.86
C PHE A 147 -11.12 -13.62 6.76
N ILE A 148 -9.86 -14.07 6.82
CA ILE A 148 -8.81 -13.44 7.61
C ILE A 148 -8.56 -11.99 7.14
N LEU A 149 -8.41 -11.78 5.84
CA LEU A 149 -8.19 -10.46 5.25
C LEU A 149 -9.39 -9.52 5.47
N GLY A 150 -10.61 -10.05 5.37
CA GLY A 150 -11.83 -9.31 5.69
C GLY A 150 -11.87 -8.88 7.16
N ARG A 151 -11.51 -9.77 8.08
CA ARG A 151 -11.42 -9.46 9.53
C ARG A 151 -10.35 -8.42 9.84
N GLU A 152 -9.19 -8.49 9.20
CA GLU A 152 -8.16 -7.46 9.35
C GLU A 152 -8.67 -6.08 8.91
N ASN A 153 -9.40 -6.02 7.79
CA ASN A 153 -10.00 -4.77 7.32
C ASN A 153 -11.04 -4.23 8.30
N GLU A 154 -11.92 -5.08 8.84
CA GLU A 154 -12.90 -4.70 9.88
C GLU A 154 -12.19 -4.15 11.14
N ILE A 155 -11.14 -4.81 11.62
CA ILE A 155 -10.36 -4.35 12.77
C ILE A 155 -9.73 -2.98 12.50
N ARG A 156 -9.18 -2.75 11.30
CA ARG A 156 -8.65 -1.43 10.91
C ARG A 156 -9.74 -0.36 10.93
N MET A 157 -10.94 -0.67 10.42
CA MET A 157 -12.08 0.25 10.46
C MET A 157 -12.53 0.58 11.89
N VAL A 158 -12.66 -0.42 12.75
CA VAL A 158 -13.02 -0.20 14.16
C VAL A 158 -11.98 0.68 14.85
N ARG A 159 -10.68 0.42 14.64
CA ARG A 159 -9.60 1.26 15.17
C ARG A 159 -9.70 2.70 14.66
N LEU A 160 -9.96 2.90 13.36
CA LEU A 160 -10.13 4.22 12.76
C LEU A 160 -11.29 4.98 13.42
N ILE A 161 -12.45 4.34 13.60
CA ILE A 161 -13.63 4.93 14.22
C ILE A 161 -13.36 5.29 15.69
N LEU A 162 -12.74 4.39 16.45
CA LEU A 162 -12.41 4.63 17.85
C LEU A 162 -11.41 5.78 18.00
N THR A 163 -10.35 5.79 17.19
CA THR A 163 -9.36 6.86 17.20
C THR A 163 -9.99 8.20 16.83
N ALA A 164 -10.87 8.24 15.83
CA ALA A 164 -11.57 9.44 15.44
C ALA A 164 -12.49 9.97 16.58
N LYS A 165 -13.20 9.08 17.26
CA LYS A 165 -14.05 9.43 18.41
C LYS A 165 -13.25 9.94 19.60
N ILE A 166 -12.15 9.28 19.96
CA ILE A 166 -11.28 9.69 21.07
C ILE A 166 -10.69 11.07 20.81
N ASN A 167 -10.34 11.36 19.56
CA ASN A 167 -9.75 12.66 19.17
C ASN A 167 -10.82 13.70 18.75
N ASN A 168 -12.11 13.44 18.94
CA ASN A 168 -13.21 14.33 18.57
C ASN A 168 -13.14 14.84 17.12
N LEU A 169 -12.73 13.96 16.17
CA LEU A 169 -12.68 14.31 14.76
C LEU A 169 -14.09 14.45 14.20
N ASP A 170 -14.25 15.37 13.25
CA ASP A 170 -15.53 15.60 12.59
C ASP A 170 -16.07 14.34 11.89
N ALA A 171 -17.40 14.14 11.99
CA ALA A 171 -18.08 12.99 11.40
C ALA A 171 -17.99 12.97 9.86
N GLY A 172 -17.87 14.12 9.20
CA GLY A 172 -17.64 14.23 7.76
C GLY A 172 -16.29 13.65 7.38
N MET A 173 -15.23 14.06 8.06
CA MET A 173 -13.87 13.55 7.86
C MET A 173 -13.78 12.03 8.11
N LEU A 174 -14.57 11.53 9.09
CA LEU A 174 -14.62 10.09 9.36
C LEU A 174 -15.28 9.34 8.20
N ARG A 175 -16.41 9.84 7.70
CA ARG A 175 -17.13 9.20 6.56
C ARG A 175 -16.28 9.10 5.30
N GLU A 176 -15.46 10.10 5.01
CA GLU A 176 -14.54 10.06 3.87
C GLU A 176 -13.49 8.96 3.97
N ARG A 177 -13.18 8.51 5.19
CA ARG A 177 -12.19 7.45 5.46
C ARG A 177 -12.79 6.06 5.63
N LEU A 178 -14.12 5.95 5.72
CA LEU A 178 -14.79 4.65 5.81
C LEU A 178 -14.61 3.86 4.51
N ARG A 179 -14.41 2.58 4.66
CA ARG A 179 -14.15 1.61 3.60
C ARG A 179 -15.35 0.68 3.42
N GLU A 180 -15.39 -0.04 2.31
CA GLU A 180 -16.34 -1.13 2.13
C GLU A 180 -16.10 -2.26 3.13
N THR A 181 -17.16 -2.96 3.52
CA THR A 181 -17.11 -4.14 4.38
C THR A 181 -17.07 -5.42 3.57
N TYR A 182 -16.49 -6.47 4.16
CA TYR A 182 -16.45 -7.81 3.55
C TYR A 182 -17.82 -8.50 3.52
N VAL A 183 -18.70 -8.20 4.49
CA VAL A 183 -20.06 -8.74 4.63
C VAL A 183 -21.07 -7.74 4.13
#